data_486f1f505fcc46b72b557d584298304c
#
_entry.id   486f1f505fcc46b72b557d584298304c
#
_cell.length_a   1.000
_cell.length_b   1.000
_cell.length_c   1.000
_cell.angle_alpha   90.00
_cell.angle_beta   90.00
_cell.angle_gamma   90.00
#
_symmetry.space_group_name_H-M   'P 1'
#
loop_
_entity.id
_entity.type
_entity.pdbx_description
1 polymer ?
#
loop_
_entity_poly.entity_id
_entity_poly.type
_entity_poly.pdbx_seq_one_letter_code
_entity_poly.pdbx_strand_id
1 'polypeptide(L)'
;MKTLWRDLRDHIRVDFRPDLYAATALWLALLLSVNYYFDVEDSYIDSFQDDPRWPLLYLALYATAYYGSVWLWTHFHRRPDVWRNRDFWLRSGTALVFYSIYAGFYGHVVWSQQLFGGQVFAFLYYCLRNLQSLLTIVLPLYLFYKFADRQPSESTAPECPHRRTGTTADRPGNFYGMAPKRKGLVLYGLMLALMIPLITLASFQPDFLASYPTYKDTNANEFFGVPEWVTALIYELCYGWDFVPTELLFRGFLVIGMARVLGRGTVLPMVVWYCAIHFGRPPGETISSVFGGYLLGVLALSTRSIWGGLLIHVGIAWGMEIAAFLQKTGDQ
;
A
#
# COMPACT_ATOMS: atom_id res chain seq x y z
N MET A 1 -15.87 -17.79 6.34
CA MET A 1 -14.66 -18.52 5.92
C MET A 1 -14.81 -19.24 4.57
N LYS A 2 -15.76 -20.20 4.41
CA LYS A 2 -15.89 -21.00 3.17
C LYS A 2 -16.02 -20.18 1.89
N THR A 3 -16.65 -19.00 1.93
CA THR A 3 -16.82 -18.12 0.75
C THR A 3 -15.53 -17.43 0.31
N LEU A 4 -14.74 -16.85 1.23
CA LEU A 4 -13.50 -16.14 0.88
C LEU A 4 -12.37 -17.11 0.44
N TRP A 5 -12.25 -18.27 1.08
CA TRP A 5 -11.39 -19.36 0.61
C TRP A 5 -11.76 -19.82 -0.80
N ARG A 6 -13.06 -19.94 -1.06
CA ARG A 6 -13.54 -20.26 -2.40
C ARG A 6 -13.18 -19.15 -3.39
N ASP A 7 -13.41 -17.89 -3.02
CA ASP A 7 -13.13 -16.74 -3.88
C ASP A 7 -11.62 -16.66 -4.21
N LEU A 8 -10.73 -16.91 -3.24
CA LEU A 8 -9.28 -17.00 -3.44
C LEU A 8 -8.92 -18.17 -4.39
N ARG A 9 -9.44 -19.35 -4.11
CA ARG A 9 -9.21 -20.53 -4.94
C ARG A 9 -9.74 -20.34 -6.36
N ASP A 10 -10.91 -19.72 -6.51
CA ASP A 10 -11.52 -19.45 -7.82
C ASP A 10 -10.73 -18.37 -8.57
N HIS A 11 -10.15 -17.38 -7.88
CA HIS A 11 -9.23 -16.43 -8.48
C HIS A 11 -8.00 -17.15 -9.03
N ILE A 12 -7.32 -17.94 -8.18
CA ILE A 12 -6.12 -18.69 -8.58
C ILE A 12 -6.43 -19.63 -9.74
N ARG A 13 -7.53 -20.38 -9.70
CA ARG A 13 -7.88 -21.32 -10.80
C ARG A 13 -8.11 -20.66 -12.14
N VAL A 14 -8.61 -19.43 -12.15
CA VAL A 14 -8.96 -18.71 -13.38
C VAL A 14 -7.81 -17.86 -13.89
N ASP A 15 -7.05 -17.24 -12.98
CA ASP A 15 -6.01 -16.27 -13.30
C ASP A 15 -4.60 -16.88 -13.33
N PHE A 16 -4.40 -18.01 -12.63
CA PHE A 16 -3.08 -18.61 -12.52
C PHE A 16 -2.63 -19.22 -13.86
N ARG A 17 -1.58 -18.62 -14.40
CA ARG A 17 -0.83 -19.10 -15.57
C ARG A 17 0.62 -19.26 -15.15
N PRO A 18 1.17 -20.50 -15.13
CA PRO A 18 2.54 -20.75 -14.66
C PRO A 18 3.59 -19.90 -15.40
N ASP A 19 3.43 -19.73 -16.70
CA ASP A 19 4.27 -18.93 -17.58
C ASP A 19 4.29 -17.44 -17.18
N LEU A 20 3.11 -16.85 -16.96
CA LEU A 20 2.95 -15.48 -16.53
C LEU A 20 3.51 -15.26 -15.10
N TYR A 21 3.18 -16.18 -14.18
CA TYR A 21 3.63 -16.03 -12.79
C TYR A 21 5.15 -16.20 -12.68
N ALA A 22 5.74 -17.14 -13.45
CA ALA A 22 7.19 -17.30 -13.53
C ALA A 22 7.86 -16.03 -14.12
N ALA A 23 7.33 -15.49 -15.22
CA ALA A 23 7.85 -14.26 -15.82
C ALA A 23 7.73 -13.06 -14.87
N THR A 24 6.61 -12.94 -14.12
CA THR A 24 6.42 -11.89 -13.13
C THR A 24 7.38 -12.06 -11.94
N ALA A 25 7.62 -13.29 -11.48
CA ALA A 25 8.60 -13.58 -10.43
C ALA A 25 10.04 -13.24 -10.87
N LEU A 26 10.40 -13.54 -12.12
CA LEU A 26 11.69 -13.14 -12.69
C LEU A 26 11.82 -11.61 -12.81
N TRP A 27 10.75 -10.92 -13.23
CA TRP A 27 10.72 -9.46 -13.27
C TRP A 27 10.90 -8.85 -11.88
N LEU A 28 10.20 -9.36 -10.87
CA LEU A 28 10.39 -8.96 -9.48
C LEU A 28 11.81 -9.23 -8.97
N ALA A 29 12.34 -10.43 -9.24
CA ALA A 29 13.71 -10.80 -8.87
C ALA A 29 14.74 -9.86 -9.51
N LEU A 30 14.53 -9.47 -10.76
CA LEU A 30 15.38 -8.47 -11.44
C LEU A 30 15.31 -7.11 -10.75
N LEU A 31 14.10 -6.60 -10.46
CA LEU A 31 13.91 -5.32 -9.79
C LEU A 31 14.54 -5.32 -8.39
N LEU A 32 14.32 -6.37 -7.61
CA LEU A 32 14.93 -6.55 -6.28
C LEU A 32 16.45 -6.60 -6.37
N SER A 33 16.99 -7.41 -7.30
CA SER A 33 18.45 -7.55 -7.48
C SER A 33 19.08 -6.22 -7.86
N VAL A 34 18.48 -5.48 -8.79
CA VAL A 34 18.97 -4.16 -9.20
C VAL A 34 18.91 -3.18 -8.02
N ASN A 35 17.79 -3.15 -7.30
CA ASN A 35 17.65 -2.22 -6.17
C ASN A 35 18.68 -2.50 -5.07
N TYR A 36 18.76 -3.73 -4.57
CA TYR A 36 19.66 -4.06 -3.45
C TYR A 36 21.14 -4.16 -3.84
N TYR A 37 21.47 -4.44 -5.11
CA TYR A 37 22.86 -4.45 -5.56
C TYR A 37 23.42 -3.05 -5.80
N PHE A 38 22.63 -2.17 -6.40
CA PHE A 38 23.03 -0.80 -6.72
C PHE A 38 22.52 0.23 -5.71
N ASP A 39 21.75 -0.20 -4.72
CA ASP A 39 21.14 0.65 -3.70
C ASP A 39 20.37 1.85 -4.33
N VAL A 40 19.49 1.50 -5.28
CA VAL A 40 18.87 2.51 -6.17
C VAL A 40 17.94 3.43 -5.41
N GLU A 41 17.15 2.89 -4.49
CA GLU A 41 16.16 3.70 -3.75
C GLU A 41 16.86 4.52 -2.68
N ASP A 42 17.55 3.92 -1.71
CA ASP A 42 18.14 4.61 -0.58
C ASP A 42 19.30 5.55 -0.98
N SER A 43 20.29 5.04 -1.76
CA SER A 43 21.49 5.82 -2.04
C SER A 43 21.36 6.72 -3.27
N TYR A 44 20.61 6.29 -4.32
CA TYR A 44 20.52 7.10 -5.53
C TYR A 44 19.28 8.01 -5.53
N ILE A 45 18.06 7.46 -5.36
CA ILE A 45 16.84 8.27 -5.43
C ILE A 45 16.77 9.23 -4.25
N ASP A 46 17.04 8.76 -3.04
CA ASP A 46 16.96 9.59 -1.84
C ASP A 46 18.09 10.62 -1.72
N SER A 47 19.17 10.49 -2.51
CA SER A 47 20.16 11.57 -2.63
C SER A 47 19.58 12.87 -3.25
N PHE A 48 18.44 12.77 -3.92
CA PHE A 48 17.71 13.92 -4.47
C PHE A 48 16.64 14.48 -3.52
N GLN A 49 16.65 14.07 -2.25
CA GLN A 49 15.77 14.66 -1.26
C GLN A 49 15.91 16.19 -1.27
N ASP A 50 14.78 16.92 -1.27
CA ASP A 50 14.73 18.38 -1.43
C ASP A 50 14.92 18.91 -2.88
N ASP A 51 15.14 18.05 -3.87
CA ASP A 51 15.26 18.42 -5.27
C ASP A 51 13.92 18.16 -6.01
N PRO A 52 13.47 19.06 -6.91
CA PRO A 52 12.27 18.83 -7.73
C PRO A 52 12.29 17.56 -8.59
N ARG A 53 13.46 16.96 -8.81
CA ARG A 53 13.63 15.69 -9.53
C ARG A 53 13.24 14.48 -8.69
N TRP A 54 13.23 14.59 -7.38
CA TRP A 54 12.97 13.47 -6.47
C TRP A 54 11.63 12.75 -6.77
N PRO A 55 10.47 13.41 -6.88
CA PRO A 55 9.23 12.76 -7.29
C PRO A 55 9.29 12.13 -8.69
N LEU A 56 10.07 12.69 -9.61
CA LEU A 56 10.20 12.15 -10.97
C LEU A 56 11.01 10.85 -11.00
N LEU A 57 12.00 10.71 -10.14
CA LEU A 57 12.77 9.48 -9.98
C LEU A 57 11.90 8.36 -9.40
N TYR A 58 11.10 8.66 -8.38
CA TYR A 58 10.10 7.72 -7.88
C TYR A 58 9.06 7.35 -8.94
N LEU A 59 8.62 8.33 -9.75
CA LEU A 59 7.72 8.05 -10.88
C LEU A 59 8.34 7.07 -11.87
N ALA A 60 9.61 7.23 -12.21
CA ALA A 60 10.32 6.33 -13.12
C ALA A 60 10.43 4.92 -12.53
N LEU A 61 10.80 4.78 -11.24
CA LEU A 61 10.90 3.51 -10.55
C LEU A 61 9.54 2.78 -10.52
N TYR A 62 8.50 3.45 -10.04
CA TYR A 62 7.18 2.84 -9.90
C TYR A 62 6.49 2.57 -11.25
N ALA A 63 6.69 3.44 -12.24
CA ALA A 63 6.20 3.21 -13.60
C ALA A 63 6.87 1.99 -14.24
N THR A 64 8.19 1.81 -14.03
CA THR A 64 8.93 0.65 -14.50
C THR A 64 8.37 -0.64 -13.88
N ALA A 65 8.19 -0.67 -12.56
CA ALA A 65 7.62 -1.81 -11.85
C ALA A 65 6.19 -2.13 -12.33
N TYR A 66 5.31 -1.14 -12.38
CA TYR A 66 3.91 -1.31 -12.73
C TYR A 66 3.72 -1.66 -14.20
N TYR A 67 4.23 -0.83 -15.12
CA TYR A 67 4.02 -1.05 -16.55
C TYR A 67 4.76 -2.26 -17.10
N GLY A 68 5.93 -2.61 -16.52
CA GLY A 68 6.62 -3.85 -16.86
C GLY A 68 5.76 -5.08 -16.57
N SER A 69 5.09 -5.11 -15.41
CA SER A 69 4.19 -6.22 -15.07
C SER A 69 2.86 -6.18 -15.86
N VAL A 70 2.31 -5.00 -16.18
CA VAL A 70 1.16 -4.87 -17.09
C VAL A 70 1.53 -5.38 -18.49
N TRP A 71 2.75 -5.09 -18.98
CA TRP A 71 3.23 -5.59 -20.27
C TRP A 71 3.28 -7.11 -20.28
N LEU A 72 3.84 -7.74 -19.24
CA LEU A 72 3.83 -9.20 -19.10
C LEU A 72 2.40 -9.73 -19.12
N TRP A 73 1.51 -9.17 -18.31
CA TRP A 73 0.12 -9.61 -18.25
C TRP A 73 -0.58 -9.50 -19.61
N THR A 74 -0.44 -8.36 -20.31
CA THR A 74 -1.07 -8.13 -21.61
C THR A 74 -0.48 -9.02 -22.71
N HIS A 75 0.82 -9.30 -22.65
CA HIS A 75 1.51 -10.20 -23.57
C HIS A 75 0.96 -11.64 -23.45
N PHE A 76 0.96 -12.19 -22.24
CA PHE A 76 0.51 -13.56 -22.01
C PHE A 76 -1.00 -13.75 -22.24
N HIS A 77 -1.82 -12.74 -21.96
CA HIS A 77 -3.27 -12.79 -22.20
C HIS A 77 -3.69 -12.32 -23.61
N ARG A 78 -2.73 -11.90 -24.43
CA ARG A 78 -2.99 -11.37 -25.79
C ARG A 78 -3.99 -10.20 -25.77
N ARG A 79 -3.81 -9.27 -24.85
CA ARG A 79 -4.68 -8.10 -24.63
C ARG A 79 -3.97 -6.77 -24.97
N PRO A 80 -3.52 -6.56 -26.24
CA PRO A 80 -2.87 -5.31 -26.65
C PRO A 80 -3.84 -4.11 -26.62
N ASP A 81 -5.13 -4.36 -26.57
CA ASP A 81 -6.21 -3.37 -26.47
C ASP A 81 -6.11 -2.51 -25.20
N VAL A 82 -5.55 -3.05 -24.12
CA VAL A 82 -5.31 -2.32 -22.85
C VAL A 82 -4.47 -1.08 -23.09
N TRP A 83 -3.42 -1.18 -23.90
CA TRP A 83 -2.52 -0.06 -24.18
C TRP A 83 -3.15 1.06 -25.03
N ARG A 84 -4.27 0.76 -25.70
CA ARG A 84 -5.07 1.75 -26.45
C ARG A 84 -6.22 2.32 -25.62
N ASN A 85 -6.43 1.79 -24.42
CA ASN A 85 -7.54 2.19 -23.57
C ASN A 85 -7.17 3.47 -22.80
N ARG A 86 -7.89 4.57 -23.11
CA ARG A 86 -7.71 5.86 -22.46
C ARG A 86 -7.93 5.78 -20.93
N ASP A 87 -8.89 4.98 -20.50
CA ASP A 87 -9.23 4.81 -19.08
C ASP A 87 -8.11 4.10 -18.31
N PHE A 88 -7.38 3.18 -18.96
CA PHE A 88 -6.17 2.57 -18.41
C PHE A 88 -5.11 3.63 -18.10
N TRP A 89 -4.75 4.44 -19.09
CA TRP A 89 -3.71 5.47 -18.90
C TRP A 89 -4.09 6.54 -17.91
N LEU A 90 -5.36 6.99 -17.96
CA LEU A 90 -5.84 7.99 -17.01
C LEU A 90 -5.73 7.51 -15.56
N ARG A 91 -6.13 6.27 -15.27
CA ARG A 91 -6.10 5.72 -13.91
C ARG A 91 -4.70 5.36 -13.46
N SER A 92 -3.97 4.61 -14.27
CA SER A 92 -2.61 4.20 -13.91
C SER A 92 -1.68 5.40 -13.78
N GLY A 93 -1.76 6.36 -14.69
CA GLY A 93 -1.00 7.61 -14.62
C GLY A 93 -1.37 8.45 -13.39
N THR A 94 -2.66 8.57 -13.07
CA THR A 94 -3.12 9.26 -11.85
C THR A 94 -2.54 8.62 -10.59
N ALA A 95 -2.61 7.30 -10.47
CA ALA A 95 -2.06 6.58 -9.32
C ALA A 95 -0.55 6.80 -9.18
N LEU A 96 0.18 6.64 -10.29
CA LEU A 96 1.64 6.81 -10.33
C LEU A 96 2.04 8.23 -9.94
N VAL A 97 1.40 9.24 -10.51
CA VAL A 97 1.70 10.65 -10.20
C VAL A 97 1.43 10.96 -8.72
N PHE A 98 0.26 10.57 -8.21
CA PHE A 98 -0.09 10.90 -6.81
C PHE A 98 0.84 10.20 -5.82
N TYR A 99 1.18 8.93 -6.06
CA TYR A 99 2.08 8.23 -5.17
C TYR A 99 3.54 8.73 -5.28
N SER A 100 3.98 9.08 -6.48
CA SER A 100 5.32 9.64 -6.66
C SER A 100 5.48 11.02 -6.02
N ILE A 101 4.42 11.84 -6.07
CA ILE A 101 4.37 13.10 -5.31
C ILE A 101 4.41 12.82 -3.81
N TYR A 102 3.66 11.82 -3.32
CA TYR A 102 3.70 11.42 -1.91
C TYR A 102 5.10 10.96 -1.48
N ALA A 103 5.74 10.08 -2.25
CA ALA A 103 7.06 9.54 -1.95
C ALA A 103 8.15 10.62 -1.94
N GLY A 104 8.08 11.56 -2.90
CA GLY A 104 9.02 12.67 -3.02
C GLY A 104 8.55 13.98 -2.34
N PHE A 105 7.62 13.93 -1.38
CA PHE A 105 7.09 15.14 -0.74
C PHE A 105 7.97 15.61 0.42
N TYR A 106 8.58 16.75 0.28
CA TYR A 106 9.46 17.34 1.29
C TYR A 106 8.77 18.31 2.25
N GLY A 107 7.50 18.62 2.04
CA GLY A 107 6.78 19.62 2.83
C GLY A 107 6.70 19.31 4.32
N HIS A 108 6.64 18.02 4.71
CA HIS A 108 6.64 17.60 6.10
C HIS A 108 7.90 18.05 6.87
N VAL A 109 9.07 18.06 6.19
CA VAL A 109 10.33 18.53 6.77
C VAL A 109 10.26 20.05 7.03
N VAL A 110 9.86 20.82 5.99
CA VAL A 110 9.73 22.26 6.06
C VAL A 110 8.75 22.67 7.17
N TRP A 111 7.59 22.04 7.21
CA TRP A 111 6.58 22.33 8.24
C TRP A 111 7.08 21.98 9.64
N SER A 112 7.79 20.86 9.81
CA SER A 112 8.36 20.46 11.11
C SER A 112 9.42 21.45 11.60
N GLN A 113 10.17 22.07 10.69
CA GLN A 113 11.16 23.10 11.03
C GLN A 113 10.51 24.42 11.43
N GLN A 114 9.40 24.79 10.79
CA GLN A 114 8.74 26.09 11.01
C GLN A 114 7.80 26.09 12.20
N LEU A 115 7.09 24.96 12.45
CA LEU A 115 6.15 24.86 13.55
C LEU A 115 6.90 24.88 14.90
N PHE A 116 6.37 25.61 15.85
CA PHE A 116 6.95 25.77 17.20
C PHE A 116 8.43 26.17 17.21
N GLY A 117 8.89 26.88 16.16
CA GLY A 117 10.30 27.28 16.05
C GLY A 117 11.30 26.14 15.97
N GLY A 118 10.87 24.97 15.52
CA GLY A 118 11.69 23.77 15.40
C GLY A 118 11.97 23.02 16.70
N GLN A 119 11.46 23.49 17.84
CA GLN A 119 11.78 22.90 19.16
C GLN A 119 11.29 21.43 19.31
N VAL A 120 10.23 21.06 18.58
CA VAL A 120 9.67 19.70 18.56
C VAL A 120 9.78 19.08 17.15
N PHE A 121 10.84 19.43 16.41
CA PHE A 121 11.07 19.01 15.04
C PHE A 121 10.94 17.49 14.85
N ALA A 122 11.63 16.69 15.64
CA ALA A 122 11.65 15.24 15.48
C ALA A 122 10.25 14.62 15.60
N PHE A 123 9.48 15.04 16.60
CA PHE A 123 8.12 14.57 16.81
C PHE A 123 7.20 14.94 15.63
N LEU A 124 7.23 16.22 15.23
CA LEU A 124 6.41 16.71 14.12
C LEU A 124 6.82 16.06 12.80
N TYR A 125 8.11 15.86 12.56
CA TYR A 125 8.62 15.19 11.38
C TYR A 125 7.99 13.80 11.22
N TYR A 126 8.03 12.98 12.27
CA TYR A 126 7.44 11.63 12.22
C TYR A 126 5.91 11.66 12.07
N CYS A 127 5.21 12.54 12.77
CA CYS A 127 3.76 12.67 12.64
C CYS A 127 3.34 13.20 11.25
N LEU A 128 3.96 14.28 10.79
CA LEU A 128 3.58 14.92 9.52
C LEU A 128 3.97 14.08 8.30
N ARG A 129 5.07 13.32 8.39
CA ARG A 129 5.45 12.34 7.37
C ARG A 129 4.33 11.33 7.11
N ASN A 130 3.69 10.83 8.15
CA ASN A 130 2.56 9.90 8.02
C ASN A 130 1.27 10.60 7.56
N LEU A 131 1.03 11.83 8.01
CA LEU A 131 -0.20 12.57 7.69
C LEU A 131 -0.20 13.25 6.31
N GLN A 132 0.98 13.48 5.69
CA GLN A 132 1.07 14.11 4.37
C GLN A 132 0.29 13.39 3.27
N SER A 133 0.09 12.09 3.43
CA SER A 133 -0.72 11.23 2.56
C SER A 133 -2.17 11.69 2.43
N LEU A 134 -2.70 12.43 3.42
CA LEU A 134 -4.02 13.09 3.31
C LEU A 134 -4.07 14.05 2.12
N LEU A 135 -3.04 14.88 1.97
CA LEU A 135 -2.97 15.92 0.93
C LEU A 135 -2.49 15.37 -0.41
N THR A 136 -1.61 14.38 -0.39
CA THR A 136 -0.94 13.89 -1.59
C THR A 136 -1.62 12.67 -2.23
N ILE A 137 -2.40 11.91 -1.48
CA ILE A 137 -3.10 10.71 -1.97
C ILE A 137 -4.61 10.82 -1.77
N VAL A 138 -5.08 10.99 -0.52
CA VAL A 138 -6.51 10.85 -0.22
C VAL A 138 -7.34 11.94 -0.88
N LEU A 139 -6.96 13.20 -0.67
CA LEU A 139 -7.67 14.34 -1.26
C LEU A 139 -7.64 14.31 -2.81
N PRO A 140 -6.49 14.13 -3.49
CA PRO A 140 -6.45 14.04 -4.94
C PRO A 140 -7.25 12.85 -5.49
N LEU A 141 -7.21 11.68 -4.86
CA LEU A 141 -8.03 10.53 -5.27
C LEU A 141 -9.53 10.79 -5.08
N TYR A 142 -9.91 11.49 -4.02
CA TYR A 142 -11.31 11.87 -3.80
C TYR A 142 -11.80 12.85 -4.86
N LEU A 143 -10.98 13.85 -5.21
CA LEU A 143 -11.28 14.80 -6.29
C LEU A 143 -11.35 14.07 -7.64
N PHE A 144 -10.41 13.17 -7.92
CA PHE A 144 -10.45 12.32 -9.11
C PHE A 144 -11.73 11.48 -9.17
N TYR A 145 -12.09 10.81 -8.08
CA TYR A 145 -13.32 10.02 -7.98
C TYR A 145 -14.56 10.87 -8.26
N LYS A 146 -14.61 12.06 -7.71
CA LYS A 146 -15.79 12.94 -7.82
C LYS A 146 -15.93 13.59 -9.20
N PHE A 147 -14.83 13.99 -9.82
CA PHE A 147 -14.85 14.82 -11.02
C PHE A 147 -14.42 14.11 -12.30
N ALA A 148 -13.52 13.15 -12.23
CA ALA A 148 -12.95 12.47 -13.39
C ALA A 148 -13.43 11.03 -13.52
N ASP A 149 -13.65 10.31 -12.41
CA ASP A 149 -14.10 8.93 -12.42
C ASP A 149 -15.62 8.83 -12.51
N ARG A 150 -16.15 9.21 -13.66
CA ARG A 150 -17.58 9.03 -13.94
C ARG A 150 -17.87 7.55 -14.01
N GLN A 151 -18.59 7.04 -13.03
CA GLN A 151 -19.14 5.68 -13.09
C GLN A 151 -20.13 5.65 -14.27
N PRO A 152 -20.03 4.68 -15.21
CA PRO A 152 -21.04 4.52 -16.23
C PRO A 152 -22.40 4.31 -15.53
N SER A 153 -23.44 5.00 -16.01
CA SER A 153 -24.83 4.68 -15.64
C SER A 153 -25.05 3.18 -15.83
N GLU A 154 -25.79 2.53 -14.95
CA GLU A 154 -26.01 1.06 -14.94
C GLU A 154 -26.42 0.46 -16.29
N SER A 155 -26.89 1.28 -17.24
CA SER A 155 -27.36 0.84 -18.55
C SER A 155 -26.29 0.53 -19.61
N THR A 156 -25.00 0.88 -19.38
CA THR A 156 -23.94 0.75 -20.39
C THR A 156 -22.74 -0.09 -19.96
N ALA A 157 -22.75 -0.70 -18.78
CA ALA A 157 -21.69 -1.58 -18.35
C ALA A 157 -21.76 -2.92 -19.13
N PRO A 158 -20.69 -3.35 -19.84
CA PRO A 158 -20.69 -4.68 -20.44
C PRO A 158 -20.88 -5.72 -19.33
N GLU A 159 -21.80 -6.66 -19.55
CA GLU A 159 -22.04 -7.77 -18.62
C GLU A 159 -20.76 -8.60 -18.50
N CYS A 160 -20.04 -8.42 -17.39
CA CYS A 160 -19.03 -9.39 -16.99
C CYS A 160 -19.76 -10.71 -16.70
N PRO A 161 -19.38 -11.85 -17.33
CA PRO A 161 -20.07 -13.14 -17.20
C PRO A 161 -20.18 -13.69 -15.76
N HIS A 162 -19.56 -13.03 -14.81
CA HIS A 162 -19.57 -13.39 -13.38
C HIS A 162 -20.20 -12.32 -12.48
N ARG A 163 -21.01 -11.42 -13.04
CA ARG A 163 -21.82 -10.49 -12.25
C ARG A 163 -22.88 -11.28 -11.50
N ARG A 164 -22.54 -11.81 -10.32
CA ARG A 164 -23.58 -12.22 -9.37
C ARG A 164 -24.30 -10.97 -8.90
N THR A 165 -25.55 -10.86 -9.34
CA THR A 165 -26.53 -9.86 -8.98
C THR A 165 -26.45 -9.47 -7.50
N GLY A 166 -26.38 -8.17 -7.23
CA GLY A 166 -26.75 -7.62 -5.92
C GLY A 166 -25.65 -7.37 -4.90
N THR A 167 -24.38 -7.20 -5.30
CA THR A 167 -23.37 -6.78 -4.33
C THR A 167 -23.33 -5.25 -4.21
N THR A 168 -23.41 -4.76 -2.98
CA THR A 168 -23.37 -3.34 -2.59
C THR A 168 -22.12 -2.58 -3.02
N ALA A 169 -21.22 -3.21 -3.77
CA ALA A 169 -19.95 -2.69 -4.23
C ALA A 169 -20.08 -1.72 -5.41
N ASP A 170 -21.13 -1.86 -6.20
CA ASP A 170 -21.39 -1.02 -7.37
C ASP A 170 -22.38 0.12 -7.06
N ARG A 171 -22.68 0.35 -5.77
CA ARG A 171 -23.54 1.47 -5.37
C ARG A 171 -22.83 2.79 -5.64
N PRO A 172 -23.52 3.76 -6.25
CA PRO A 172 -23.05 5.14 -6.28
C PRO A 172 -22.68 5.59 -4.87
N GLY A 173 -21.42 6.04 -4.65
CA GLY A 173 -20.97 6.51 -3.35
C GLY A 173 -19.96 5.60 -2.62
N ASN A 174 -19.63 4.42 -3.12
CA ASN A 174 -18.55 3.60 -2.53
C ASN A 174 -17.19 4.04 -3.08
N PHE A 175 -16.56 5.03 -2.45
CA PHE A 175 -15.24 5.53 -2.80
C PHE A 175 -14.18 4.42 -2.70
N TYR A 176 -13.93 3.73 -3.81
CA TYR A 176 -12.93 2.66 -3.98
C TYR A 176 -12.88 1.63 -2.84
N GLY A 177 -14.02 1.21 -2.33
CA GLY A 177 -14.07 0.20 -1.28
C GLY A 177 -14.04 0.74 0.15
N MET A 178 -14.14 2.06 0.36
CA MET A 178 -14.19 2.70 1.68
C MET A 178 -15.48 2.38 2.45
N ALA A 179 -16.54 1.94 1.79
CA ALA A 179 -17.75 1.53 2.52
C ALA A 179 -17.47 0.29 3.39
N PRO A 180 -17.67 0.39 4.72
CA PRO A 180 -17.34 -0.71 5.62
C PRO A 180 -18.20 -1.94 5.35
N LYS A 181 -17.60 -3.12 5.36
CA LYS A 181 -18.28 -4.40 5.19
C LYS A 181 -17.87 -5.35 6.32
N ARG A 182 -18.88 -5.99 6.92
CA ARG A 182 -18.64 -7.01 7.96
C ARG A 182 -18.25 -8.37 7.40
N LYS A 183 -18.39 -8.57 6.08
CA LYS A 183 -18.06 -9.85 5.44
C LYS A 183 -16.56 -10.11 5.52
N GLY A 184 -16.19 -11.22 6.15
CA GLY A 184 -14.80 -11.68 6.21
C GLY A 184 -14.01 -11.26 7.45
N LEU A 185 -14.56 -10.47 8.37
CA LEU A 185 -13.85 -10.03 9.59
C LEU A 185 -13.18 -11.17 10.36
N VAL A 186 -13.86 -12.32 10.47
CA VAL A 186 -13.29 -13.51 11.16
C VAL A 186 -12.03 -14.01 10.43
N LEU A 187 -12.04 -14.05 9.09
CA LEU A 187 -10.86 -14.48 8.34
C LEU A 187 -9.70 -13.50 8.52
N TYR A 188 -9.97 -12.19 8.45
CA TYR A 188 -8.94 -11.18 8.69
C TYR A 188 -8.39 -11.27 10.11
N GLY A 189 -9.25 -11.49 11.12
CA GLY A 189 -8.82 -11.75 12.50
C GLY A 189 -7.94 -12.99 12.63
N LEU A 190 -8.26 -14.09 11.92
CA LEU A 190 -7.42 -15.29 11.91
C LEU A 190 -6.08 -15.07 11.20
N MET A 191 -6.08 -14.30 10.09
CA MET A 191 -4.84 -13.94 9.41
C MET A 191 -3.95 -13.09 10.33
N LEU A 192 -4.52 -12.14 11.05
CA LEU A 192 -3.78 -11.34 12.03
C LEU A 192 -3.27 -12.20 13.18
N ALA A 193 -4.09 -13.11 13.71
CA ALA A 193 -3.67 -14.04 14.76
C ALA A 193 -2.50 -14.96 14.32
N LEU A 194 -2.48 -15.36 13.04
CA LEU A 194 -1.37 -16.13 12.46
C LEU A 194 -0.07 -15.29 12.38
N MET A 195 -0.18 -13.98 12.25
CA MET A 195 1.00 -13.10 12.21
C MET A 195 1.64 -12.90 13.59
N ILE A 196 0.90 -13.07 14.68
CA ILE A 196 1.44 -12.90 16.04
C ILE A 196 2.70 -13.75 16.30
N PRO A 197 2.70 -15.09 16.10
CA PRO A 197 3.90 -15.88 16.30
C PRO A 197 5.03 -15.50 15.33
N LEU A 198 4.72 -15.10 14.10
CA LEU A 198 5.73 -14.69 13.13
C LEU A 198 6.38 -13.37 13.54
N ILE A 199 5.60 -12.39 13.99
CA ILE A 199 6.11 -11.12 14.52
C ILE A 199 6.95 -11.37 15.78
N THR A 200 6.48 -12.25 16.68
CA THR A 200 7.24 -12.60 17.88
C THR A 200 8.59 -13.24 17.52
N LEU A 201 8.63 -14.16 16.56
CA LEU A 201 9.90 -14.72 16.09
C LEU A 201 10.81 -13.69 15.43
N ALA A 202 10.24 -12.78 14.61
CA ALA A 202 10.99 -11.71 13.96
C ALA A 202 11.56 -10.72 14.98
N SER A 203 10.87 -10.48 16.10
CA SER A 203 11.30 -9.51 17.13
C SER A 203 12.60 -9.89 17.85
N PHE A 204 13.08 -11.12 17.71
CA PHE A 204 14.39 -11.52 18.22
C PHE A 204 15.54 -11.24 17.24
N GLN A 205 15.25 -10.75 16.02
CA GLN A 205 16.28 -10.46 15.04
C GLN A 205 16.85 -9.05 15.25
N PRO A 206 18.19 -8.87 15.15
CA PRO A 206 18.82 -7.56 15.30
C PRO A 206 18.29 -6.51 14.30
N ASP A 207 18.07 -6.91 13.04
CA ASP A 207 17.57 -6.03 11.98
C ASP A 207 16.15 -5.53 12.29
N PHE A 208 15.32 -6.40 12.90
CA PHE A 208 13.99 -6.01 13.35
C PHE A 208 14.08 -4.96 14.47
N LEU A 209 14.93 -5.19 15.47
CA LEU A 209 15.11 -4.27 16.60
C LEU A 209 15.81 -2.96 16.21
N ALA A 210 16.57 -2.95 15.12
CA ALA A 210 17.11 -1.72 14.55
C ALA A 210 16.01 -0.86 13.91
N SER A 211 15.03 -1.50 13.26
CA SER A 211 13.92 -0.83 12.57
C SER A 211 12.78 -0.44 13.51
N TYR A 212 12.47 -1.28 14.49
CA TYR A 212 11.33 -1.12 15.42
C TYR A 212 11.76 -0.97 16.88
N PRO A 213 11.00 -0.25 17.73
CA PRO A 213 9.83 0.53 17.36
C PRO A 213 10.21 1.71 16.46
N THR A 214 9.29 2.09 15.56
CA THR A 214 9.46 3.29 14.71
C THR A 214 9.28 4.58 15.50
N TYR A 215 8.48 4.55 16.56
CA TYR A 215 8.46 5.64 17.55
C TYR A 215 9.82 5.80 18.18
N LYS A 216 10.32 7.02 18.16
CA LYS A 216 11.54 7.41 18.88
C LYS A 216 11.17 8.40 19.96
N ASP A 217 11.77 8.25 21.13
CA ASP A 217 11.67 9.24 22.19
C ASP A 217 12.15 10.60 21.67
N THR A 218 11.36 11.61 21.97
CA THR A 218 11.61 12.99 21.58
C THR A 218 11.34 13.89 22.80
N ASN A 219 11.84 15.12 22.79
CA ASN A 219 11.55 16.10 23.82
C ASN A 219 10.13 16.71 23.75
N ALA A 220 9.25 16.17 22.91
CA ALA A 220 7.93 16.74 22.72
C ALA A 220 7.02 16.63 23.94
N ASN A 221 7.13 15.55 24.71
CA ASN A 221 6.43 15.36 25.97
C ASN A 221 6.79 16.46 27.00
N GLU A 222 8.07 16.79 27.13
CA GLU A 222 8.54 17.85 28.01
C GLU A 222 8.08 19.23 27.52
N PHE A 223 8.21 19.50 26.22
CA PHE A 223 7.80 20.76 25.62
C PHE A 223 6.30 21.05 25.81
N PHE A 224 5.43 20.01 25.61
CA PHE A 224 3.99 20.16 25.78
C PHE A 224 3.53 19.97 27.24
N GLY A 225 4.40 19.59 28.15
CA GLY A 225 4.04 19.33 29.55
C GLY A 225 3.10 18.15 29.73
N VAL A 226 3.23 17.10 28.89
CA VAL A 226 2.39 15.89 28.91
C VAL A 226 3.24 14.66 29.21
N PRO A 227 2.65 13.55 29.72
CA PRO A 227 3.36 12.28 29.84
C PRO A 227 3.78 11.74 28.48
N GLU A 228 4.91 11.03 28.39
CA GLU A 228 5.47 10.47 27.15
C GLU A 228 4.48 9.56 26.39
N TRP A 229 3.67 8.77 27.11
CA TRP A 229 2.68 7.92 26.47
C TRP A 229 1.65 8.70 25.63
N VAL A 230 1.43 10.01 25.90
CA VAL A 230 0.53 10.87 25.10
C VAL A 230 1.16 11.15 23.74
N THR A 231 2.44 11.51 23.69
CA THR A 231 3.16 11.76 22.44
C THR A 231 3.34 10.45 21.64
N ALA A 232 3.64 9.36 22.33
CA ALA A 232 3.68 8.03 21.72
C ALA A 232 2.33 7.65 21.09
N LEU A 233 1.23 7.83 21.81
CA LEU A 233 -0.11 7.54 21.28
C LEU A 233 -0.46 8.40 20.07
N ILE A 234 -0.14 9.69 20.08
CA ILE A 234 -0.37 10.60 18.95
C ILE A 234 0.44 10.09 17.74
N TYR A 235 1.70 9.72 17.93
CA TYR A 235 2.52 9.16 16.87
C TYR A 235 1.91 7.87 16.31
N GLU A 236 1.52 6.93 17.17
CA GLU A 236 0.94 5.65 16.78
C GLU A 236 -0.38 5.81 15.98
N LEU A 237 -1.18 6.82 16.33
CA LEU A 237 -2.38 7.16 15.56
C LEU A 237 -2.01 7.71 14.17
N CYS A 238 -0.98 8.57 14.08
CA CYS A 238 -0.46 9.06 12.80
C CYS A 238 0.13 7.92 11.97
N TYR A 239 0.87 7.01 12.59
CA TYR A 239 1.47 5.84 11.94
C TYR A 239 0.39 4.87 11.43
N GLY A 240 -0.59 4.54 12.28
CA GLY A 240 -1.74 3.73 11.87
C GLY A 240 -2.57 4.36 10.73
N TRP A 241 -2.64 5.70 10.71
CA TRP A 241 -3.30 6.44 9.63
C TRP A 241 -2.66 6.20 8.26
N ASP A 242 -1.34 6.10 8.15
CA ASP A 242 -0.63 5.98 6.87
C ASP A 242 -1.00 4.71 6.08
N PHE A 243 -1.57 3.71 6.74
CA PHE A 243 -2.10 2.52 6.06
C PHE A 243 -3.44 2.77 5.34
N VAL A 244 -4.22 3.81 5.73
CA VAL A 244 -5.49 4.15 5.06
C VAL A 244 -5.25 4.59 3.61
N PRO A 245 -4.40 5.59 3.30
CA PRO A 245 -4.09 5.97 1.92
C PRO A 245 -3.40 4.86 1.14
N THR A 246 -2.55 4.06 1.78
CA THR A 246 -1.90 2.90 1.16
C THR A 246 -2.93 1.87 0.70
N GLU A 247 -3.86 1.46 1.56
CA GLU A 247 -4.93 0.55 1.19
C GLU A 247 -5.89 1.16 0.17
N LEU A 248 -6.20 2.46 0.30
CA LEU A 248 -7.06 3.17 -0.64
C LEU A 248 -6.46 3.20 -2.05
N LEU A 249 -5.16 3.48 -2.17
CA LEU A 249 -4.49 3.51 -3.47
C LEU A 249 -4.31 2.11 -4.06
N PHE A 250 -3.68 1.20 -3.31
CA PHE A 250 -3.30 -0.11 -3.85
C PHE A 250 -4.51 -1.03 -3.99
N ARG A 251 -5.30 -1.25 -2.94
CA ARG A 251 -6.44 -2.18 -2.96
C ARG A 251 -7.71 -1.49 -3.46
N GLY A 252 -7.91 -0.24 -3.11
CA GLY A 252 -9.05 0.55 -3.56
C GLY A 252 -8.94 0.94 -5.03
N PHE A 253 -8.01 1.79 -5.36
CA PHE A 253 -7.94 2.39 -6.69
C PHE A 253 -7.33 1.45 -7.74
N LEU A 254 -6.14 0.86 -7.47
CA LEU A 254 -5.44 0.00 -8.43
C LEU A 254 -6.04 -1.40 -8.57
N VAL A 255 -6.75 -1.93 -7.56
CA VAL A 255 -7.43 -3.22 -7.68
C VAL A 255 -8.91 -3.01 -7.97
N ILE A 256 -9.69 -2.42 -7.05
CA ILE A 256 -11.14 -2.29 -7.21
C ILE A 256 -11.48 -1.33 -8.35
N GLY A 257 -10.83 -0.17 -8.42
CA GLY A 257 -11.04 0.85 -9.43
C GLY A 257 -10.57 0.43 -10.82
N MET A 258 -9.42 -0.27 -10.94
CA MET A 258 -8.84 -0.71 -12.20
C MET A 258 -9.48 -2.00 -12.72
N ALA A 259 -10.25 -2.74 -11.91
CA ALA A 259 -10.89 -4.00 -12.31
C ALA A 259 -11.82 -3.85 -13.52
N ARG A 260 -12.37 -2.67 -13.77
CA ARG A 260 -13.18 -2.40 -14.97
C ARG A 260 -12.37 -2.43 -16.26
N VAL A 261 -11.04 -2.25 -16.20
CA VAL A 261 -10.13 -2.26 -17.36
C VAL A 261 -9.40 -3.60 -17.48
N LEU A 262 -8.79 -4.07 -16.39
CA LEU A 262 -7.95 -5.26 -16.39
C LEU A 262 -8.67 -6.50 -15.81
N GLY A 263 -9.88 -6.35 -15.27
CA GLY A 263 -10.58 -7.46 -14.63
C GLY A 263 -9.79 -8.01 -13.44
N ARG A 264 -9.54 -9.31 -13.41
CA ARG A 264 -8.73 -9.99 -12.39
C ARG A 264 -7.23 -9.68 -12.51
N GLY A 265 -6.78 -9.34 -13.71
CA GLY A 265 -5.39 -9.00 -13.99
C GLY A 265 -4.87 -7.73 -13.32
N THR A 266 -5.69 -7.04 -12.54
CA THR A 266 -5.26 -5.89 -11.74
C THR A 266 -4.31 -6.26 -10.62
N VAL A 267 -4.40 -7.50 -10.09
CA VAL A 267 -3.72 -7.90 -8.86
C VAL A 267 -2.20 -7.98 -9.07
N LEU A 268 -1.73 -8.67 -10.12
CA LEU A 268 -0.29 -8.85 -10.32
C LEU A 268 0.48 -7.53 -10.51
N PRO A 269 0.06 -6.59 -11.38
CA PRO A 269 0.74 -5.30 -11.50
C PRO A 269 0.73 -4.49 -10.22
N MET A 270 -0.37 -4.53 -9.46
CA MET A 270 -0.45 -3.88 -8.17
C MET A 270 0.57 -4.49 -7.19
N VAL A 271 0.72 -5.82 -7.15
CA VAL A 271 1.67 -6.52 -6.27
C VAL A 271 3.11 -6.13 -6.60
N VAL A 272 3.48 -6.07 -7.88
CA VAL A 272 4.84 -5.69 -8.29
C VAL A 272 5.18 -4.27 -7.85
N TRP A 273 4.28 -3.33 -8.06
CA TRP A 273 4.48 -1.97 -7.56
C TRP A 273 4.45 -1.90 -6.03
N TYR A 274 3.53 -2.62 -5.39
CA TYR A 274 3.47 -2.70 -3.93
C TYR A 274 4.75 -3.26 -3.31
N CYS A 275 5.41 -4.22 -3.97
CA CYS A 275 6.73 -4.68 -3.57
C CYS A 275 7.79 -3.56 -3.74
N ALA A 276 7.74 -2.79 -4.84
CA ALA A 276 8.70 -1.73 -5.09
C ALA A 276 8.66 -0.59 -4.06
N ILE A 277 7.52 -0.32 -3.43
CA ILE A 277 7.44 0.67 -2.34
C ILE A 277 8.04 0.19 -1.01
N HIS A 278 8.48 -1.05 -0.94
CA HIS A 278 9.18 -1.62 0.21
C HIS A 278 10.69 -1.74 -0.02
N PHE A 279 11.23 -1.18 -1.09
CA PHE A 279 12.65 -1.33 -1.43
C PHE A 279 13.47 -0.73 -0.30
N GLY A 280 13.53 0.23 0.26
CA GLY A 280 14.33 0.67 1.43
C GLY A 280 14.08 -0.09 2.75
N ARG A 281 13.33 -1.23 2.72
CA ARG A 281 13.06 -2.06 3.89
C ARG A 281 13.95 -3.30 3.92
N PRO A 282 14.08 -3.97 5.09
CA PRO A 282 14.79 -5.25 5.16
C PRO A 282 14.28 -6.23 4.09
N PRO A 283 15.17 -6.99 3.41
CA PRO A 283 14.77 -7.86 2.28
C PRO A 283 13.67 -8.84 2.60
N GLY A 284 13.60 -9.35 3.83
CA GLY A 284 12.52 -10.24 4.29
C GLY A 284 11.15 -9.56 4.29
N GLU A 285 11.08 -8.29 4.69
CA GLU A 285 9.86 -7.49 4.67
C GLU A 285 9.42 -7.23 3.23
N THR A 286 10.36 -6.83 2.37
CA THR A 286 10.09 -6.57 0.95
C THR A 286 9.60 -7.82 0.22
N ILE A 287 10.20 -8.98 0.44
CA ILE A 287 9.75 -10.25 -0.15
C ILE A 287 8.38 -10.65 0.40
N SER A 288 8.15 -10.51 1.70
CA SER A 288 6.86 -10.84 2.32
C SER A 288 5.72 -9.97 1.82
N SER A 289 6.00 -8.73 1.42
CA SER A 289 5.02 -7.81 0.84
C SER A 289 4.38 -8.33 -0.45
N VAL A 290 5.10 -9.16 -1.22
CA VAL A 290 4.58 -9.83 -2.44
C VAL A 290 3.41 -10.75 -2.09
N PHE A 291 3.59 -11.60 -1.07
CA PHE A 291 2.57 -12.57 -0.65
C PHE A 291 1.38 -11.87 0.02
N GLY A 292 1.67 -10.95 0.95
CA GLY A 292 0.64 -10.13 1.59
C GLY A 292 -0.11 -9.27 0.57
N GLY A 293 0.62 -8.63 -0.33
CA GLY A 293 0.06 -7.83 -1.42
C GLY A 293 -0.88 -8.61 -2.31
N TYR A 294 -0.48 -9.82 -2.73
CA TYR A 294 -1.31 -10.69 -3.56
C TYR A 294 -2.58 -11.12 -2.82
N LEU A 295 -2.43 -11.65 -1.62
CA LEU A 295 -3.56 -12.15 -0.83
C LEU A 295 -4.58 -11.04 -0.55
N LEU A 296 -4.13 -9.89 -0.05
CA LEU A 296 -5.01 -8.75 0.24
C LEU A 296 -5.59 -8.15 -1.05
N GLY A 297 -4.85 -8.15 -2.16
CA GLY A 297 -5.34 -7.73 -3.48
C GLY A 297 -6.51 -8.60 -3.96
N VAL A 298 -6.37 -9.92 -3.91
CA VAL A 298 -7.45 -10.86 -4.27
C VAL A 298 -8.66 -10.70 -3.36
N LEU A 299 -8.44 -10.56 -2.06
CA LEU A 299 -9.52 -10.35 -1.10
C LEU A 299 -10.24 -9.03 -1.32
N ALA A 300 -9.51 -7.93 -1.60
CA ALA A 300 -10.11 -6.65 -1.92
C ALA A 300 -10.92 -6.70 -3.23
N LEU A 301 -10.42 -7.37 -4.26
CA LEU A 301 -11.14 -7.58 -5.52
C LEU A 301 -12.45 -8.36 -5.30
N SER A 302 -12.42 -9.40 -4.47
CA SER A 302 -13.58 -10.24 -4.17
C SER A 302 -14.61 -9.55 -3.26
N THR A 303 -14.14 -8.88 -2.21
CA THR A 303 -15.02 -8.22 -1.24
C THR A 303 -15.46 -6.83 -1.67
N ARG A 304 -14.75 -6.22 -2.62
CA ARG A 304 -14.92 -4.80 -2.99
C ARG A 304 -14.83 -3.88 -1.77
N SER A 305 -13.86 -4.14 -0.88
CA SER A 305 -13.63 -3.37 0.35
C SER A 305 -12.17 -3.39 0.74
N ILE A 306 -11.67 -2.27 1.25
CA ILE A 306 -10.29 -2.13 1.74
C ILE A 306 -10.17 -2.40 3.24
N TRP A 307 -11.27 -2.46 3.98
CA TRP A 307 -11.26 -2.52 5.44
C TRP A 307 -10.59 -3.77 6.01
N GLY A 308 -10.66 -4.90 5.29
CA GLY A 308 -9.96 -6.12 5.73
C GLY A 308 -8.44 -5.99 5.63
N GLY A 309 -7.95 -5.41 4.53
CA GLY A 309 -6.52 -5.10 4.35
C GLY A 309 -6.04 -4.10 5.41
N LEU A 310 -6.81 -3.03 5.62
CA LEU A 310 -6.50 -2.02 6.64
C LEU A 310 -6.38 -2.62 8.04
N LEU A 311 -7.32 -3.47 8.44
CA LEU A 311 -7.29 -4.16 9.73
C LEU A 311 -6.01 -4.99 9.90
N ILE A 312 -5.61 -5.73 8.87
CA ILE A 312 -4.40 -6.56 8.90
C ILE A 312 -3.16 -5.67 8.95
N HIS A 313 -3.06 -4.65 8.11
CA HIS A 313 -1.89 -3.76 8.06
C HIS A 313 -1.66 -3.04 9.38
N VAL A 314 -2.68 -2.35 9.88
CA VAL A 314 -2.58 -1.63 11.17
C VAL A 314 -2.29 -2.61 12.30
N GLY A 315 -2.94 -3.78 12.30
CA GLY A 315 -2.73 -4.80 13.33
C GLY A 315 -1.31 -5.38 13.31
N ILE A 316 -0.72 -5.61 12.13
CA ILE A 316 0.68 -6.06 12.00
C ILE A 316 1.62 -4.94 12.45
N ALA A 317 1.43 -3.71 11.97
CA ALA A 317 2.27 -2.57 12.29
C ALA A 317 2.34 -2.32 13.80
N TRP A 318 1.20 -2.19 14.45
CA TRP A 318 1.16 -2.03 15.92
C TRP A 318 1.66 -3.28 16.65
N GLY A 319 1.44 -4.47 16.10
CA GLY A 319 2.02 -5.71 16.65
C GLY A 319 3.54 -5.70 16.64
N MET A 320 4.17 -5.16 15.58
CA MET A 320 5.63 -5.02 15.46
C MET A 320 6.17 -3.97 16.44
N GLU A 321 5.49 -2.82 16.58
CA GLU A 321 5.83 -1.80 17.59
C GLU A 321 5.81 -2.38 19.01
N ILE A 322 4.72 -3.05 19.38
CA ILE A 322 4.56 -3.68 20.70
C ILE A 322 5.63 -4.75 20.93
N ALA A 323 5.88 -5.62 19.95
CA ALA A 323 6.87 -6.68 20.08
C ALA A 323 8.28 -6.12 20.28
N ALA A 324 8.67 -5.08 19.53
CA ALA A 324 9.96 -4.43 19.69
C ALA A 324 10.09 -3.70 21.03
N PHE A 325 9.03 -3.03 21.47
CA PHE A 325 9.01 -2.38 22.78
C PHE A 325 9.21 -3.38 23.93
N LEU A 326 8.51 -4.53 23.89
CA LEU A 326 8.63 -5.59 24.91
C LEU A 326 10.04 -6.20 24.94
N GLN A 327 10.70 -6.39 23.78
CA GLN A 327 12.07 -6.89 23.75
C GLN A 327 13.05 -5.89 24.36
N LYS A 328 12.96 -4.60 24.00
CA LYS A 328 13.86 -3.57 24.51
C LYS A 328 13.69 -3.26 26.01
N THR A 329 12.50 -3.46 26.56
CA THR A 329 12.25 -3.29 28.01
C THR A 329 12.59 -4.55 28.81
N GLY A 330 12.62 -5.73 28.19
CA GLY A 330 13.01 -6.98 28.85
C GLY A 330 14.51 -7.14 29.04
N ASP A 331 15.32 -6.40 28.28
CA ASP A 331 16.79 -6.40 28.37
C ASP A 331 17.36 -5.36 29.38
N GLN A 332 16.51 -4.59 30.05
CA GLN A 332 16.86 -3.66 31.15
C GLN A 332 16.59 -4.30 32.51
#